data_0e33f520b8da4cc0900780ecd4f96c9b
#
_entry.id   0e33f520b8da4cc0900780ecd4f96c9b
#
_cell.length_a   1.000
_cell.length_b   1.000
_cell.length_c   1.000
_cell.angle_alpha   90.00
_cell.angle_beta   90.00
_cell.angle_gamma   90.00
#
_symmetry.space_group_name_H-M   'P 1'
#
loop_
_entity.id
_entity.type
_entity.pdbx_description
1 polymer ?
#
loop_
_entity_poly.entity_id
_entity_poly.type
_entity_poly.pdbx_seq_one_letter_code
_entity_poly.pdbx_strand_id
1 'polypeptide(L)'
;MSFRDPVTQLYNGQGFLRAAEQLRVSGHDLPWAMWLLVELAHLKFIKHALGSEAGDLLLSRTADILRHVFRENSVIGRLGTNQFAVLIPANPSDCNALLRELDERIDAANAPHGALTLSLEGKFGLLNMKFSGSLRNWFAARGCMQISA
;
A
#
# COMPACT_ATOMS: atom_id res chain seq x y z
N MET A 1 -14.81 -12.19 11.84
CA MET A 1 -14.51 -10.98 11.03
C MET A 1 -13.15 -11.12 10.42
N SER A 2 -13.03 -10.89 9.12
CA SER A 2 -11.75 -10.98 8.42
C SER A 2 -11.02 -9.64 8.45
N PHE A 3 -9.69 -9.70 8.58
CA PHE A 3 -8.82 -8.55 8.46
C PHE A 3 -8.03 -8.54 7.15
N ARG A 4 -8.36 -9.48 6.25
CA ARG A 4 -7.67 -9.62 4.97
C ARG A 4 -8.61 -9.35 3.81
N ASP A 5 -8.03 -8.75 2.76
CA ASP A 5 -8.72 -8.57 1.49
C ASP A 5 -8.71 -9.90 0.71
N PRO A 6 -9.87 -10.37 0.22
CA PRO A 6 -9.92 -11.68 -0.43
C PRO A 6 -9.21 -11.74 -1.79
N VAL A 7 -9.07 -10.63 -2.48
CA VAL A 7 -8.42 -10.61 -3.80
C VAL A 7 -6.90 -10.63 -3.68
N THR A 8 -6.35 -9.81 -2.79
CA THR A 8 -4.91 -9.60 -2.69
C THR A 8 -4.28 -10.33 -1.51
N GLN A 9 -5.06 -10.73 -0.52
CA GLN A 9 -4.61 -11.30 0.76
C GLN A 9 -3.82 -10.31 1.62
N LEU A 10 -3.75 -9.06 1.23
CA LEU A 10 -3.25 -7.99 2.09
C LEU A 10 -4.27 -7.71 3.18
N TYR A 11 -3.87 -6.94 4.19
CA TYR A 11 -4.85 -6.44 5.15
C TYR A 11 -5.92 -5.64 4.43
N ASN A 12 -7.16 -5.74 4.90
CA ASN A 12 -8.18 -4.76 4.55
C ASN A 12 -7.98 -3.49 5.41
N GLY A 13 -8.87 -2.52 5.28
CA GLY A 13 -8.71 -1.26 6.01
C GLY A 13 -8.63 -1.42 7.51
N GLN A 14 -9.50 -2.26 8.09
CA GLN A 14 -9.50 -2.52 9.53
C GLN A 14 -8.23 -3.25 9.96
N GLY A 15 -7.82 -4.26 9.21
CA GLY A 15 -6.61 -5.02 9.49
C GLY A 15 -5.38 -4.15 9.40
N PHE A 16 -5.33 -3.28 8.40
CA PHE A 16 -4.23 -2.34 8.24
C PHE A 16 -4.10 -1.40 9.44
N LEU A 17 -5.19 -0.78 9.86
CA LEU A 17 -5.15 0.13 11.00
C LEU A 17 -4.74 -0.58 12.28
N ARG A 18 -5.25 -1.78 12.49
CA ARG A 18 -4.89 -2.59 13.66
C ARG A 18 -3.40 -2.93 13.66
N ALA A 19 -2.90 -3.40 12.54
CA ALA A 19 -1.48 -3.77 12.42
C ALA A 19 -0.57 -2.55 12.50
N ALA A 20 -0.99 -1.41 11.92
CA ALA A 20 -0.23 -0.17 12.00
C ALA A 20 -0.14 0.34 13.44
N GLU A 21 -1.23 0.22 14.21
CA GLU A 21 -1.22 0.61 15.61
C GLU A 21 -0.31 -0.30 16.43
N GLN A 22 -0.31 -1.60 16.15
CA GLN A 22 0.62 -2.53 16.80
C GLN A 22 2.07 -2.20 16.47
N LEU A 23 2.35 -1.82 15.23
CA LEU A 23 3.67 -1.40 14.81
C LEU A 23 4.12 -0.16 15.59
N ARG A 24 3.22 0.80 15.76
CA ARG A 24 3.51 2.03 16.48
C ARG A 24 3.89 1.78 17.93
N VAL A 25 3.22 0.85 18.60
CA VAL A 25 3.43 0.60 20.04
C VAL A 25 4.46 -0.46 20.32
N SER A 26 5.03 -1.11 19.32
CA SER A 26 5.94 -2.25 19.53
C SER A 26 7.38 -1.86 19.90
N GLY A 27 7.65 -0.56 20.06
CA GLY A 27 8.94 -0.12 20.57
C GLY A 27 10.08 -0.21 19.55
N HIS A 28 9.83 0.20 18.32
CA HIS A 28 10.87 0.22 17.29
C HIS A 28 12.01 1.18 17.66
N ASP A 29 13.22 0.80 17.28
CA ASP A 29 14.39 1.64 17.45
C ASP A 29 14.37 2.89 16.58
N LEU A 30 13.71 2.81 15.43
CA LEU A 30 13.63 3.94 14.51
C LEU A 30 12.50 4.89 14.91
N PRO A 31 12.78 6.20 15.02
CA PRO A 31 11.73 7.16 15.39
C PRO A 31 10.78 7.49 14.25
N TRP A 32 11.07 7.07 13.04
CA TRP A 32 10.29 7.41 11.85
C TRP A 32 9.75 6.16 11.17
N ALA A 33 8.60 6.33 10.54
CA ALA A 33 8.08 5.37 9.58
C ALA A 33 7.81 6.09 8.27
N MET A 34 8.09 5.42 7.16
CA MET A 34 7.64 5.90 5.86
C MET A 34 6.22 5.40 5.66
N TRP A 35 5.34 6.29 5.24
CA TRP A 35 4.01 5.91 4.75
C TRP A 35 3.98 6.11 3.24
N LEU A 36 3.28 5.22 2.56
CA LEU A 36 3.10 5.26 1.12
C LEU A 36 1.64 4.96 0.82
N LEU A 37 1.02 5.82 0.05
CA LEU A 37 -0.35 5.62 -0.45
C LEU A 37 -0.26 5.52 -1.95
N VAL A 38 -0.70 4.40 -2.51
CA VAL A 38 -0.69 4.20 -3.95
C VAL A 38 -2.09 3.90 -4.46
N GLU A 39 -2.35 4.34 -5.66
CA GLU A 39 -3.62 4.14 -6.35
C GLU A 39 -3.34 3.52 -7.70
N LEU A 40 -4.01 2.41 -7.97
CA LEU A 40 -3.91 1.73 -9.27
C LEU A 40 -4.81 2.46 -10.25
N ALA A 41 -4.20 3.07 -11.25
CA ALA A 41 -4.93 3.86 -12.24
C ALA A 41 -5.70 2.98 -13.22
N HIS A 42 -6.79 3.51 -13.73
CA HIS A 42 -7.58 2.91 -14.81
C HIS A 42 -8.24 1.58 -14.48
N LEU A 43 -8.32 1.19 -13.23
CA LEU A 43 -8.87 -0.10 -12.84
C LEU A 43 -10.31 -0.28 -13.30
N LYS A 44 -11.14 0.75 -13.15
CA LYS A 44 -12.54 0.70 -13.56
C LYS A 44 -12.67 0.50 -15.06
N PHE A 45 -11.85 1.20 -15.83
CA PHE A 45 -11.81 1.05 -17.29
C PHE A 45 -11.38 -0.37 -17.68
N ILE A 46 -10.35 -0.90 -17.02
CA ILE A 46 -9.85 -2.25 -17.30
C ILE A 46 -10.92 -3.30 -17.02
N LYS A 47 -11.60 -3.17 -15.89
CA LYS A 47 -12.69 -4.10 -15.54
C LYS A 47 -13.83 -4.05 -16.56
N HIS A 48 -14.14 -2.86 -17.04
CA HIS A 48 -15.17 -2.69 -18.07
C HIS A 48 -14.76 -3.30 -19.41
N ALA A 49 -13.54 -3.02 -19.83
CA ALA A 49 -13.07 -3.44 -21.17
C ALA A 49 -12.65 -4.91 -21.22
N LEU A 50 -12.05 -5.43 -20.15
CA LEU A 50 -11.41 -6.74 -20.14
C LEU A 50 -11.98 -7.71 -19.09
N GLY A 51 -12.94 -7.26 -18.31
CA GLY A 51 -13.60 -8.09 -17.30
C GLY A 51 -13.01 -7.97 -15.91
N SER A 52 -13.76 -8.46 -14.91
CA SER A 52 -13.37 -8.37 -13.51
C SER A 52 -12.09 -9.14 -13.21
N GLU A 53 -11.87 -10.27 -13.88
CA GLU A 53 -10.68 -11.08 -13.67
C GLU A 53 -9.40 -10.34 -14.03
N ALA A 54 -9.43 -9.54 -15.10
CA ALA A 54 -8.29 -8.72 -15.50
C ALA A 54 -7.95 -7.68 -14.44
N GLY A 55 -8.97 -7.04 -13.88
CA GLY A 55 -8.80 -6.08 -12.80
C GLY A 55 -8.23 -6.74 -11.55
N ASP A 56 -8.75 -7.89 -11.18
CA ASP A 56 -8.26 -8.65 -10.01
C ASP A 56 -6.82 -9.09 -10.20
N LEU A 57 -6.44 -9.45 -11.42
CA LEU A 57 -5.05 -9.79 -11.73
C LEU A 57 -4.11 -8.61 -11.51
N LEU A 58 -4.50 -7.42 -11.96
CA LEU A 58 -3.70 -6.22 -11.72
C LEU A 58 -3.60 -5.88 -10.24
N LEU A 59 -4.68 -6.04 -9.48
CA LEU A 59 -4.67 -5.84 -8.04
C LEU A 59 -3.71 -6.84 -7.36
N SER A 60 -3.76 -8.10 -7.74
CA SER A 60 -2.88 -9.14 -7.19
C SER A 60 -1.42 -8.89 -7.55
N ARG A 61 -1.13 -8.46 -8.76
CA ARG A 61 0.23 -8.09 -9.18
C ARG A 61 0.76 -6.91 -8.37
N THR A 62 -0.08 -5.90 -8.15
CA THR A 62 0.29 -4.75 -7.33
C THR A 62 0.65 -5.21 -5.91
N ALA A 63 -0.19 -6.05 -5.32
CA ALA A 63 0.06 -6.58 -3.99
C ALA A 63 1.39 -7.35 -3.91
N ASP A 64 1.68 -8.17 -4.91
CA ASP A 64 2.92 -8.94 -4.94
C ASP A 64 4.15 -8.04 -5.02
N ILE A 65 4.07 -6.98 -5.83
CA ILE A 65 5.16 -6.01 -5.92
C ILE A 65 5.37 -5.33 -4.58
N LEU A 66 4.29 -4.88 -3.92
CA LEU A 66 4.41 -4.23 -2.62
C LEU A 66 5.01 -5.17 -1.56
N ARG A 67 4.58 -6.42 -1.53
CA ARG A 67 5.16 -7.41 -0.60
C ARG A 67 6.65 -7.62 -0.84
N HIS A 68 7.06 -7.59 -2.09
CA HIS A 68 8.44 -7.83 -2.46
C HIS A 68 9.35 -6.67 -2.08
N VAL A 69 8.89 -5.46 -2.31
CA VAL A 69 9.66 -4.25 -1.99
C VAL A 69 9.69 -3.99 -0.48
N PHE A 70 8.54 -4.12 0.17
CA PHE A 70 8.37 -3.79 1.59
C PHE A 70 8.21 -5.05 2.44
N ARG A 71 9.16 -5.97 2.35
CA ARG A 71 9.02 -7.32 2.89
C ARG A 71 9.27 -7.46 4.38
N GLU A 72 9.97 -6.52 5.01
CA GLU A 72 10.34 -6.64 6.41
C GLU A 72 9.73 -5.54 7.26
N ASN A 73 9.11 -5.94 8.38
CA ASN A 73 8.55 -5.04 9.37
C ASN A 73 7.57 -4.01 8.81
N SER A 74 6.92 -4.35 7.69
CA SER A 74 5.96 -3.44 7.08
C SER A 74 4.53 -3.88 7.34
N VAL A 75 3.62 -2.92 7.25
CA VAL A 75 2.19 -3.17 7.23
C VAL A 75 1.69 -2.72 5.87
N ILE A 76 1.04 -3.62 5.14
CA ILE A 76 0.54 -3.36 3.79
C ILE A 76 -0.93 -3.69 3.74
N GLY A 77 -1.74 -2.76 3.26
CA GLY A 77 -3.17 -2.95 3.16
C GLY A 77 -3.77 -2.45 1.86
N ARG A 78 -4.90 -3.03 1.50
CA ARG A 78 -5.77 -2.52 0.46
C ARG A 78 -6.88 -1.74 1.14
N LEU A 79 -6.91 -0.42 0.94
CA LEU A 79 -7.79 0.48 1.69
C LEU A 79 -9.06 0.85 0.94
N GLY A 80 -9.12 0.59 -0.33
CA GLY A 80 -10.27 0.88 -1.18
C GLY A 80 -10.24 0.04 -2.42
N THR A 81 -11.09 0.34 -3.38
CA THR A 81 -11.20 -0.45 -4.61
C THR A 81 -9.86 -0.58 -5.33
N ASN A 82 -9.13 0.52 -5.43
CA ASN A 82 -7.84 0.60 -6.13
C ASN A 82 -6.75 1.26 -5.30
N GLN A 83 -6.93 1.33 -3.99
CA GLN A 83 -6.02 2.04 -3.09
C GLN A 83 -5.26 1.08 -2.19
N PHE A 84 -3.97 1.33 -2.04
CA PHE A 84 -3.08 0.56 -1.18
C PHE A 84 -2.32 1.50 -0.26
N ALA A 85 -1.97 1.01 0.91
CA ALA A 85 -1.16 1.74 1.86
C ALA A 85 -0.05 0.85 2.38
N VAL A 86 1.11 1.46 2.62
CA VAL A 86 2.26 0.81 3.25
C VAL A 86 2.72 1.69 4.40
N LEU A 87 3.03 1.07 5.52
CA LEU A 87 3.70 1.73 6.64
C LEU A 87 4.90 0.87 7.02
N ILE A 88 6.08 1.47 7.00
CA ILE A 88 7.33 0.75 7.29
C ILE A 88 8.25 1.63 8.12
N PRO A 89 8.79 1.11 9.26
CA PRO A 89 9.84 1.83 9.97
C PRO A 89 11.03 2.03 9.04
N ALA A 90 11.49 3.26 8.92
CA ALA A 90 12.58 3.59 8.00
C ALA A 90 13.23 4.90 8.40
N ASN A 91 14.53 4.99 8.17
CA ASN A 91 15.21 6.28 8.23
C ASN A 91 14.84 7.10 6.99
N PRO A 92 14.83 8.43 7.11
CA PRO A 92 14.57 9.27 5.94
C PRO A 92 15.48 8.96 4.75
N SER A 93 16.72 8.56 5.01
CA SER A 93 17.68 8.23 3.95
C SER A 93 17.32 6.96 3.17
N ASP A 94 16.51 6.07 3.75
CA ASP A 94 16.15 4.81 3.10
C ASP A 94 14.95 4.93 2.17
N CYS A 95 14.18 6.00 2.31
CA CYS A 95 12.92 6.16 1.56
C CYS A 95 13.15 6.20 0.06
N ASN A 96 14.16 6.93 -0.40
CA ASN A 96 14.44 7.03 -1.83
C ASN A 96 14.84 5.70 -2.44
N ALA A 97 15.59 4.88 -1.70
CA ALA A 97 15.99 3.55 -2.18
C ALA A 97 14.78 2.63 -2.31
N LEU A 98 13.86 2.68 -1.35
CA LEU A 98 12.64 1.87 -1.40
C LEU A 98 11.74 2.29 -2.56
N LEU A 99 11.58 3.58 -2.77
CA LEU A 99 10.77 4.10 -3.87
C LEU A 99 11.39 3.77 -5.23
N ARG A 100 12.71 3.81 -5.32
CA ARG A 100 13.41 3.41 -6.55
C ARG A 100 13.21 1.94 -6.84
N GLU A 101 13.31 1.08 -5.82
CA GLU A 101 13.05 -0.35 -5.99
C GLU A 101 11.61 -0.60 -6.44
N LEU A 102 10.66 0.14 -5.90
CA LEU A 102 9.26 0.05 -6.31
C LEU A 102 9.11 0.36 -7.80
N ASP A 103 9.69 1.49 -8.24
CA ASP A 103 9.63 1.89 -9.65
C ASP A 103 10.26 0.86 -10.56
N GLU A 104 11.41 0.31 -10.18
CA GLU A 104 12.09 -0.73 -10.95
C GLU A 104 11.26 -2.00 -11.07
N ARG A 105 10.58 -2.38 -9.99
CA ARG A 105 9.72 -3.56 -10.00
C ARG A 105 8.49 -3.36 -10.88
N ILE A 106 7.92 -2.18 -10.87
CA ILE A 106 6.78 -1.85 -11.73
C ILE A 106 7.21 -1.90 -13.19
N ASP A 107 8.35 -1.28 -13.53
CA ASP A 107 8.89 -1.28 -14.87
C ASP A 107 9.17 -2.70 -15.35
N ALA A 108 9.77 -3.54 -14.51
CA ALA A 108 10.05 -4.92 -14.85
C ALA A 108 8.76 -5.72 -15.07
N ALA A 109 7.73 -5.47 -14.28
CA ALA A 109 6.45 -6.15 -14.45
C ALA A 109 5.74 -5.74 -15.73
N ASN A 110 5.97 -4.51 -16.21
CA ASN A 110 5.31 -3.97 -17.39
C ASN A 110 6.08 -4.29 -18.69
N ALA A 111 7.39 -4.54 -18.60
CA ALA A 111 8.24 -4.66 -19.77
C ALA A 111 7.78 -5.69 -20.80
N PRO A 112 7.35 -6.91 -20.43
CA PRO A 112 6.95 -7.93 -21.40
C PRO A 112 5.49 -7.82 -21.86
N HIS A 113 4.71 -6.84 -21.38
CA HIS A 113 3.27 -6.84 -21.58
C HIS A 113 2.79 -5.61 -22.35
N GLY A 114 1.92 -5.85 -23.33
CA GLY A 114 1.30 -4.76 -24.08
C GLY A 114 -0.01 -4.27 -23.48
N ALA A 115 -0.93 -5.18 -23.15
CA ALA A 115 -2.31 -4.81 -22.86
C ALA A 115 -2.63 -4.56 -21.38
N LEU A 116 -1.97 -5.26 -20.47
CA LEU A 116 -2.23 -5.12 -19.03
C LEU A 116 -1.01 -4.54 -18.33
N THR A 117 -0.92 -3.22 -18.32
CA THR A 117 0.17 -2.54 -17.64
C THR A 117 -0.31 -1.99 -16.31
N LEU A 118 0.57 -2.04 -15.32
CA LEU A 118 0.34 -1.40 -14.03
C LEU A 118 0.73 0.06 -14.14
N SER A 119 -0.20 0.93 -13.74
CA SER A 119 0.07 2.35 -13.61
C SER A 119 -0.32 2.77 -12.20
N LEU A 120 0.68 3.06 -11.40
CA LEU A 120 0.48 3.44 -10.01
C LEU A 120 0.80 4.90 -9.81
N GLU A 121 -0.12 5.59 -9.15
CA GLU A 121 0.09 6.96 -8.70
C GLU A 121 0.20 6.91 -7.19
N GLY A 122 1.19 7.61 -6.63
CA GLY A 122 1.43 7.52 -5.21
C GLY A 122 1.90 8.80 -4.59
N LYS A 123 1.77 8.85 -3.28
CA LYS A 123 2.35 9.88 -2.45
C LYS A 123 2.93 9.22 -1.21
N PHE A 124 3.94 9.83 -0.65
CA PHE A 124 4.63 9.27 0.51
C PHE A 124 5.10 10.38 1.43
N GLY A 125 5.49 9.98 2.62
CA GLY A 125 6.05 10.91 3.60
C GLY A 125 6.53 10.15 4.81
N LEU A 126 6.87 10.90 5.84
CA LEU A 126 7.35 10.35 7.09
C LEU A 126 6.32 10.59 8.20
N LEU A 127 6.13 9.58 9.02
CA LEU A 127 5.34 9.66 10.23
C LEU A 127 6.29 9.49 11.42
N ASN A 128 6.20 10.41 12.37
CA ASN A 128 6.91 10.24 13.63
C ASN A 128 6.23 9.13 14.43
N MET A 129 6.96 8.09 14.78
CA MET A 129 6.40 6.93 15.49
C MET A 129 5.92 7.27 16.89
N LYS A 130 6.31 8.43 17.43
CA LYS A 130 5.81 8.94 18.70
C LYS A 130 4.54 9.77 18.57
N PHE A 131 4.00 9.86 17.36
CA PHE A 131 2.72 10.53 17.13
C PHE A 131 1.65 9.94 18.05
N SER A 132 0.94 10.81 18.76
CA SER A 132 -0.02 10.38 19.79
C SER A 132 -1.47 10.43 19.35
N GLY A 133 -1.73 10.87 18.13
CA GLY A 133 -3.09 10.97 17.61
C GLY A 133 -3.64 9.65 17.08
N SER A 134 -4.85 9.72 16.56
CA SER A 134 -5.50 8.58 15.93
C SER A 134 -4.92 8.34 14.54
N LEU A 135 -4.43 7.13 14.28
CA LEU A 135 -3.96 6.75 12.95
C LEU A 135 -5.12 6.74 11.94
N ARG A 136 -6.31 6.34 12.37
CA ARG A 136 -7.50 6.39 11.51
C ARG A 136 -7.72 7.80 10.97
N ASN A 137 -7.73 8.78 11.86
CA ASN A 137 -7.93 10.18 11.47
C ASN A 137 -6.76 10.68 10.63
N TRP A 138 -5.55 10.27 10.96
CA TRP A 138 -4.36 10.67 10.22
C TRP A 138 -4.41 10.20 8.77
N PHE A 139 -4.75 8.92 8.55
CA PHE A 139 -4.88 8.36 7.19
C PHE A 139 -6.08 8.95 6.46
N ALA A 140 -7.20 9.16 7.15
CA ALA A 140 -8.38 9.78 6.56
C ALA A 140 -8.07 11.18 6.02
N ALA A 141 -7.29 11.96 6.78
CA ALA A 141 -6.91 13.31 6.37
C ALA A 141 -6.05 13.32 5.10
N ARG A 142 -5.44 12.20 4.75
CA ARG A 142 -4.58 12.05 3.57
C ARG A 142 -5.26 11.34 2.41
N GLY A 143 -6.57 11.25 2.44
CA GLY A 143 -7.35 10.72 1.33
C GLY A 143 -7.71 9.25 1.44
N CYS A 144 -7.43 8.60 2.56
CA CYS A 144 -7.83 7.21 2.80
C CYS A 144 -9.19 7.16 3.48
N MET A 145 -10.18 7.80 2.88
CA MET A 145 -11.51 7.95 3.47
C MET A 145 -12.32 6.67 3.45
N GLN A 146 -11.87 5.68 2.71
CA GLN A 146 -12.58 4.42 2.57
C GLN A 146 -12.38 3.50 3.79
N ILE A 147 -11.52 3.88 4.72
CA ILE A 147 -11.32 3.11 5.94
C ILE A 147 -12.49 3.38 6.86
N SER A 148 -13.48 2.53 6.82
CA SER A 148 -14.63 2.65 7.69
C SER A 148 -14.43 1.84 8.96
N ALA A 149 -15.19 2.20 9.94
CA ALA A 149 -15.18 1.51 11.22
C ALA A 149 -15.60 0.04 11.08
#